data_4cdce8698803d2991528a69f48e261de
#
_entry.id   4cdce8698803d2991528a69f48e261de
#
_cell.length_a   1.000
_cell.length_b   1.000
_cell.length_c   1.000
_cell.angle_alpha   90.00
_cell.angle_beta   90.00
_cell.angle_gamma   90.00
#
_symmetry.space_group_name_H-M   'P 1'
#
loop_
_entity.id
_entity.type
_entity.pdbx_description
1 polymer ?
#
loop_
_entity_poly.entity_id
_entity_poly.type
_entity_poly.pdbx_seq_one_letter_code
_entity_poly.pdbx_strand_id
1 'polypeptide(L)'
;MSEDPAALGNNPHSQRSVTVGKYPKIYLPARFRLLITGIALIPVVMVAGLNPGRYDLIMMALLITVITASLANAYQRLLVIHEGFILLYMPLFRRRIAWGEVTDIKVLPEYDVVHETVGIGLRLAPGTGLIFGNLRHGPALKIQARVKGREKTYIFIFPPAEQKAYEAFVGEVRYRTSWGS
;
A
#
# COMPACT_ATOMS: atom_id res chain seq x y z
N MET A 1 -46.81 34.06 -30.86
CA MET A 1 -45.90 32.91 -30.95
C MET A 1 -44.73 33.21 -30.04
N SER A 2 -44.82 32.66 -28.85
CA SER A 2 -43.84 32.88 -27.79
C SER A 2 -43.04 31.58 -27.65
N GLU A 3 -41.78 31.60 -28.03
CA GLU A 3 -40.89 30.47 -27.84
C GLU A 3 -40.33 30.50 -26.40
N ASP A 4 -40.52 29.42 -25.71
CA ASP A 4 -40.18 29.19 -24.33
C ASP A 4 -38.70 28.69 -24.29
N PRO A 5 -37.71 29.42 -23.73
CA PRO A 5 -36.32 28.95 -23.64
C PRO A 5 -36.04 28.30 -22.30
N ALA A 6 -36.80 27.29 -21.92
CA ALA A 6 -36.60 26.59 -20.65
C ALA A 6 -36.46 25.08 -20.82
N ALA A 7 -35.39 24.63 -21.50
CA ALA A 7 -34.96 23.24 -21.47
C ALA A 7 -33.43 23.12 -21.50
N LEU A 8 -32.73 23.91 -20.66
CA LEU A 8 -31.37 23.60 -20.30
C LEU A 8 -31.41 22.45 -19.30
N GLY A 9 -31.32 21.24 -19.84
CA GLY A 9 -31.29 20.01 -19.10
C GLY A 9 -30.24 20.08 -17.99
N ASN A 10 -30.72 20.01 -16.76
CA ASN A 10 -29.92 19.68 -15.59
C ASN A 10 -29.28 18.32 -15.86
N ASN A 11 -28.04 18.36 -16.26
CA ASN A 11 -27.19 17.19 -16.45
C ASN A 11 -26.84 16.65 -15.06
N PRO A 12 -27.47 15.54 -14.56
CA PRO A 12 -27.20 15.00 -13.24
C PRO A 12 -25.80 14.36 -13.12
N HIS A 13 -24.97 14.52 -14.15
CA HIS A 13 -23.59 14.06 -14.18
C HIS A 13 -22.59 15.06 -13.59
N SER A 14 -23.08 16.20 -13.04
CA SER A 14 -22.21 17.18 -12.43
C SER A 14 -21.61 16.61 -11.14
N GLN A 15 -20.33 16.32 -11.22
CA GLN A 15 -19.41 16.35 -10.10
C GLN A 15 -19.73 15.41 -8.91
N ARG A 16 -19.63 14.11 -9.10
CA ARG A 16 -19.18 13.28 -7.97
C ARG A 16 -17.76 13.73 -7.62
N SER A 17 -17.69 14.67 -6.68
CA SER A 17 -16.43 15.13 -6.11
C SER A 17 -15.63 13.89 -5.70
N VAL A 18 -14.41 13.81 -6.23
CA VAL A 18 -13.44 12.80 -5.80
C VAL A 18 -13.39 12.87 -4.29
N THR A 19 -13.96 11.90 -3.64
CA THR A 19 -13.72 11.75 -2.20
C THR A 19 -12.25 11.37 -2.08
N VAL A 20 -11.40 12.37 -1.83
CA VAL A 20 -9.99 12.15 -1.51
C VAL A 20 -9.98 11.25 -0.28
N GLY A 21 -9.92 9.95 -0.52
CA GLY A 21 -10.06 8.94 0.51
C GLY A 21 -8.69 8.54 1.04
N LYS A 22 -8.58 8.53 2.36
CA LYS A 22 -7.42 7.94 3.05
C LYS A 22 -7.84 6.59 3.59
N TYR A 23 -7.41 5.53 2.94
CA TYR A 23 -7.60 4.17 3.47
C TYR A 23 -6.76 3.96 4.74
N PRO A 24 -7.16 3.05 5.63
CA PRO A 24 -6.46 2.84 6.89
C PRO A 24 -5.00 2.43 6.68
N LYS A 25 -4.18 2.69 7.69
CA LYS A 25 -2.81 2.19 7.73
C LYS A 25 -2.83 0.73 8.14
N ILE A 26 -2.21 -0.13 7.34
CA ILE A 26 -2.09 -1.55 7.62
C ILE A 26 -0.66 -1.82 8.09
N TYR A 27 -0.53 -2.22 9.34
CA TYR A 27 0.74 -2.55 9.98
C TYR A 27 0.98 -4.06 10.01
N LEU A 28 2.22 -4.44 10.22
CA LEU A 28 2.53 -5.80 10.67
C LEU A 28 1.76 -6.13 11.96
N PRO A 29 1.30 -7.37 12.15
CA PRO A 29 0.68 -7.79 13.41
C PRO A 29 1.56 -7.45 14.60
N ALA A 30 0.95 -6.97 15.69
CA ALA A 30 1.66 -6.46 16.87
C ALA A 30 2.69 -7.44 17.42
N ARG A 31 2.35 -8.75 17.46
CA ARG A 31 3.25 -9.82 17.91
C ARG A 31 4.56 -9.87 17.13
N PHE A 32 4.52 -9.68 15.81
CA PHE A 32 5.73 -9.67 14.98
C PHE A 32 6.54 -8.40 15.18
N ARG A 33 5.87 -7.24 15.32
CA ARG A 33 6.56 -5.98 15.62
C ARG A 33 7.32 -6.05 16.94
N LEU A 34 6.67 -6.57 17.99
CA LEU A 34 7.29 -6.75 19.31
C LEU A 34 8.44 -7.75 19.25
N LEU A 35 8.27 -8.88 18.56
CA LEU A 35 9.32 -9.88 18.39
C LEU A 35 10.54 -9.30 17.67
N ILE A 36 10.35 -8.63 16.53
CA ILE A 36 11.45 -8.04 15.76
C ILE A 36 12.18 -6.97 16.58
N THR A 37 11.42 -6.10 17.28
CA THR A 37 12.00 -5.05 18.11
C THR A 37 12.76 -5.66 19.30
N GLY A 38 12.22 -6.70 19.94
CA GLY A 38 12.90 -7.40 21.03
C GLY A 38 14.22 -8.06 20.59
N ILE A 39 14.20 -8.75 19.45
CA ILE A 39 15.42 -9.35 18.89
C ILE A 39 16.46 -8.27 18.53
N ALA A 40 16.02 -7.13 18.00
CA ALA A 40 16.89 -6.02 17.64
C ALA A 40 17.60 -5.38 18.85
N LEU A 41 17.04 -5.50 20.06
CA LEU A 41 17.66 -5.01 21.30
C LEU A 41 18.77 -5.92 21.82
N ILE A 42 18.80 -7.20 21.45
CA ILE A 42 19.79 -8.15 21.96
C ILE A 42 21.23 -7.71 21.72
N PRO A 43 21.64 -7.26 20.51
CA PRO A 43 23.02 -6.80 20.28
C PRO A 43 23.42 -5.62 21.18
N VAL A 44 22.49 -4.69 21.46
CA VAL A 44 22.77 -3.54 22.34
C VAL A 44 23.08 -4.02 23.76
N VAL A 45 22.23 -4.91 24.30
CA VAL A 45 22.42 -5.46 25.65
C VAL A 45 23.71 -6.26 25.74
N MET A 46 24.00 -7.09 24.75
CA MET A 46 25.21 -7.89 24.71
C MET A 46 26.49 -7.01 24.63
N VAL A 47 26.51 -6.04 23.73
CA VAL A 47 27.67 -5.16 23.57
C VAL A 47 27.89 -4.32 24.82
N ALA A 48 26.83 -3.74 25.38
CA ALA A 48 26.89 -2.93 26.60
C ALA A 48 27.37 -3.76 27.83
N GLY A 49 26.93 -5.02 27.93
CA GLY A 49 27.29 -5.91 29.03
C GLY A 49 28.70 -6.50 28.93
N LEU A 50 29.15 -6.86 27.71
CA LEU A 50 30.45 -7.52 27.52
C LEU A 50 31.59 -6.53 27.28
N ASN A 51 31.30 -5.35 26.73
CA ASN A 51 32.29 -4.36 26.33
C ASN A 51 31.86 -2.92 26.69
N PRO A 52 31.70 -2.58 27.97
CA PRO A 52 31.11 -1.29 28.37
C PRO A 52 31.96 -0.06 27.96
N GLY A 53 33.25 -0.24 27.66
CA GLY A 53 34.13 0.84 27.20
C GLY A 53 34.13 1.07 25.67
N ARG A 54 33.47 0.22 24.90
CA ARG A 54 33.44 0.30 23.43
C ARG A 54 32.19 1.05 22.95
N TYR A 55 32.18 2.36 23.18
CA TYR A 55 31.08 3.26 22.78
C TYR A 55 30.78 3.22 21.29
N ASP A 56 31.80 3.01 20.44
CA ASP A 56 31.69 2.83 19.01
C ASP A 56 30.77 1.64 18.65
N LEU A 57 30.94 0.51 19.28
CA LEU A 57 30.14 -0.70 19.07
C LEU A 57 28.72 -0.51 19.63
N ILE A 58 28.57 0.15 20.79
CA ILE A 58 27.27 0.43 21.40
C ILE A 58 26.46 1.35 20.46
N MET A 59 27.07 2.41 19.94
CA MET A 59 26.40 3.32 19.02
C MET A 59 25.99 2.63 17.71
N MET A 60 26.84 1.76 17.17
CA MET A 60 26.52 0.97 15.98
C MET A 60 25.34 0.01 16.25
N ALA A 61 25.32 -0.68 17.38
CA ALA A 61 24.24 -1.56 17.77
C ALA A 61 22.92 -0.79 17.97
N LEU A 62 22.96 0.39 18.58
CA LEU A 62 21.80 1.28 18.71
C LEU A 62 21.29 1.73 17.35
N LEU A 63 22.15 2.13 16.42
CA LEU A 63 21.75 2.51 15.07
C LEU A 63 21.03 1.38 14.34
N ILE A 64 21.59 0.17 14.39
CA ILE A 64 20.96 -1.03 13.80
C ILE A 64 19.58 -1.28 14.44
N THR A 65 19.49 -1.15 15.77
CA THR A 65 18.22 -1.32 16.49
C THR A 65 17.16 -0.30 16.04
N VAL A 66 17.54 0.98 15.93
CA VAL A 66 16.64 2.03 15.47
C VAL A 66 16.14 1.78 14.05
N ILE A 67 17.04 1.37 13.14
CA ILE A 67 16.68 1.02 11.77
C ILE A 67 15.73 -0.17 11.76
N THR A 68 16.04 -1.24 12.48
CA THR A 68 15.23 -2.45 12.54
C THR A 68 13.85 -2.19 13.16
N ALA A 69 13.79 -1.41 14.24
CA ALA A 69 12.54 -0.99 14.85
C ALA A 69 11.68 -0.12 13.91
N SER A 70 12.32 0.76 13.14
CA SER A 70 11.65 1.58 12.13
C SER A 70 11.04 0.71 11.01
N LEU A 71 11.77 -0.28 10.54
CA LEU A 71 11.29 -1.24 9.55
C LEU A 71 10.17 -2.14 10.10
N ALA A 72 10.25 -2.57 11.36
CA ALA A 72 9.22 -3.34 12.03
C ALA A 72 7.89 -2.54 12.14
N ASN A 73 7.96 -1.21 12.26
CA ASN A 73 6.82 -0.32 12.29
C ASN A 73 6.42 0.22 10.90
N ALA A 74 6.97 -0.34 9.83
CA ALA A 74 6.55 -0.02 8.49
C ALA A 74 5.05 -0.31 8.29
N TYR A 75 4.39 0.55 7.55
CA TYR A 75 2.97 0.39 7.22
C TYR A 75 2.73 0.59 5.73
N GLN A 76 1.72 -0.10 5.26
CA GLN A 76 1.20 0.11 3.92
C GLN A 76 -0.09 0.94 3.97
N ARG A 77 -0.33 1.74 2.94
CA ARG A 77 -1.51 2.57 2.81
C ARG A 77 -1.81 2.89 1.36
N LEU A 78 -3.10 2.97 1.04
CA LEU A 78 -3.61 3.51 -0.21
C LEU A 78 -4.15 4.93 0.05
N LEU A 79 -3.72 5.89 -0.76
CA LEU A 79 -4.24 7.25 -0.76
C LEU A 79 -4.82 7.56 -2.13
N VAL A 80 -6.09 7.93 -2.18
CA VAL A 80 -6.75 8.41 -3.41
C VAL A 80 -6.55 9.90 -3.52
N ILE A 81 -6.09 10.34 -4.68
CA ILE A 81 -5.87 11.75 -5.02
C ILE A 81 -6.65 12.09 -6.30
N HIS A 82 -6.80 13.37 -6.60
CA HIS A 82 -7.59 13.81 -7.75
C HIS A 82 -7.14 13.17 -9.08
N GLU A 83 -5.86 13.04 -9.30
CA GLU A 83 -5.27 12.58 -10.57
C GLU A 83 -4.95 11.08 -10.59
N GLY A 84 -5.23 10.34 -9.51
CA GLY A 84 -4.89 8.94 -9.40
C GLY A 84 -4.89 8.45 -7.96
N PHE A 85 -3.96 7.58 -7.63
CA PHE A 85 -3.76 7.11 -6.27
C PHE A 85 -2.29 6.86 -5.97
N ILE A 86 -1.98 6.76 -4.69
CA ILE A 86 -0.62 6.53 -4.20
C ILE A 86 -0.60 5.27 -3.36
N LEU A 87 0.22 4.32 -3.75
CA LEU A 87 0.59 3.17 -2.93
C LEU A 87 1.78 3.56 -2.06
N LEU A 88 1.62 3.40 -0.76
CA LEU A 88 2.65 3.70 0.23
C LEU A 88 3.07 2.44 0.96
N TYR A 89 4.37 2.28 1.14
CA TYR A 89 4.98 1.38 2.11
C TYR A 89 6.05 2.17 2.87
N MET A 90 5.63 2.81 3.94
CA MET A 90 6.50 3.72 4.67
C MET A 90 7.38 2.96 5.69
N PRO A 91 8.66 3.33 5.83
CA PRO A 91 9.32 4.48 5.20
C PRO A 91 9.94 4.20 3.81
N LEU A 92 9.84 3.00 3.26
CA LEU A 92 10.69 2.50 2.17
C LEU A 92 10.21 2.87 0.75
N PHE A 93 8.90 2.97 0.52
CA PHE A 93 8.39 3.01 -0.84
C PHE A 93 7.16 3.90 -0.98
N ARG A 94 7.15 4.69 -2.06
CA ARG A 94 6.01 5.49 -2.49
C ARG A 94 5.85 5.38 -4.00
N ARG A 95 4.65 5.03 -4.45
CA ARG A 95 4.32 4.98 -5.87
C ARG A 95 3.02 5.68 -6.17
N ARG A 96 3.08 6.72 -7.01
CA ARG A 96 1.90 7.35 -7.60
C ARG A 96 1.56 6.64 -8.89
N ILE A 97 0.28 6.39 -9.11
CA ILE A 97 -0.30 5.81 -10.32
C ILE A 97 -1.43 6.73 -10.74
N ALA A 98 -1.34 7.27 -11.96
CA ALA A 98 -2.40 8.10 -12.53
C ALA A 98 -3.56 7.20 -13.02
N TRP A 99 -4.77 7.76 -13.09
CA TRP A 99 -5.93 6.99 -13.57
C TRP A 99 -5.69 6.41 -14.96
N GLY A 100 -5.13 7.20 -15.90
CA GLY A 100 -4.81 6.76 -17.27
C GLY A 100 -3.68 5.75 -17.40
N GLU A 101 -2.91 5.48 -16.32
CA GLU A 101 -1.89 4.44 -16.32
C GLU A 101 -2.46 3.06 -15.96
N VAL A 102 -3.66 2.99 -15.36
CA VAL A 102 -4.28 1.74 -14.93
C VAL A 102 -4.81 0.97 -16.13
N THR A 103 -4.33 -0.24 -16.34
CA THR A 103 -4.79 -1.15 -17.40
C THR A 103 -5.78 -2.20 -16.91
N ASP A 104 -5.63 -2.65 -15.67
CA ASP A 104 -6.60 -3.54 -15.01
C ASP A 104 -6.54 -3.34 -13.49
N ILE A 105 -7.69 -3.51 -12.85
CA ILE A 105 -7.79 -3.48 -11.40
C ILE A 105 -8.90 -4.44 -10.93
N LYS A 106 -8.56 -5.26 -9.93
CA LYS A 106 -9.52 -6.21 -9.35
C LYS A 106 -9.19 -6.55 -7.89
N VAL A 107 -10.25 -6.89 -7.15
CA VAL A 107 -10.11 -7.50 -5.82
C VAL A 107 -9.99 -9.01 -6.00
N LEU A 108 -8.97 -9.58 -5.40
CA LEU A 108 -8.81 -11.02 -5.22
C LEU A 108 -9.38 -11.37 -3.85
N PRO A 109 -10.33 -12.31 -3.75
CA PRO A 109 -11.00 -12.63 -2.47
C PRO A 109 -10.04 -13.24 -1.45
N GLU A 110 -9.04 -13.96 -1.93
CA GLU A 110 -8.01 -14.56 -1.12
C GLU A 110 -6.68 -14.53 -1.86
N TYR A 111 -5.63 -14.11 -1.16
CA TYR A 111 -4.27 -14.10 -1.66
C TYR A 111 -3.34 -14.61 -0.56
N ASP A 112 -2.65 -15.71 -0.85
CA ASP A 112 -1.65 -16.29 0.04
C ASP A 112 -0.25 -15.94 -0.45
N VAL A 113 0.40 -15.11 0.33
CA VAL A 113 1.76 -14.65 0.02
C VAL A 113 2.79 -15.77 0.16
N VAL A 114 2.51 -16.78 0.97
CA VAL A 114 3.49 -17.83 1.32
C VAL A 114 3.83 -18.70 0.12
N HIS A 115 2.87 -18.93 -0.78
CA HIS A 115 3.11 -19.75 -1.98
C HIS A 115 3.92 -19.02 -3.05
N GLU A 116 3.92 -17.70 -3.08
CA GLU A 116 4.61 -16.94 -4.12
C GLU A 116 5.96 -16.36 -3.67
N THR A 117 6.10 -16.03 -2.38
CA THR A 117 7.33 -15.41 -1.86
C THR A 117 7.53 -15.67 -0.37
N VAL A 118 8.78 -15.82 0.06
CA VAL A 118 9.12 -15.94 1.47
C VAL A 118 9.11 -14.56 2.14
N GLY A 119 8.44 -14.42 3.28
CA GLY A 119 8.50 -13.24 4.15
C GLY A 119 7.22 -12.40 4.18
N ILE A 120 7.28 -11.28 4.90
CA ILE A 120 6.21 -10.30 5.09
C ILE A 120 6.78 -8.92 4.74
N GLY A 121 5.97 -8.03 4.17
CA GLY A 121 6.38 -6.66 3.88
C GLY A 121 6.34 -6.31 2.40
N LEU A 122 7.18 -5.37 1.98
CA LEU A 122 7.33 -4.98 0.59
C LEU A 122 8.25 -5.97 -0.13
N ARG A 123 7.76 -6.59 -1.22
CA ARG A 123 8.50 -7.62 -1.95
C ARG A 123 8.34 -7.49 -3.46
N LEU A 124 9.40 -7.90 -4.16
CA LEU A 124 9.36 -8.10 -5.59
C LEU A 124 9.25 -9.60 -5.85
N ALA A 125 8.15 -10.03 -6.46
CA ALA A 125 7.94 -11.41 -6.87
C ALA A 125 8.18 -11.53 -8.37
N PRO A 126 9.08 -12.41 -8.84
CA PRO A 126 9.29 -12.67 -10.26
C PRO A 126 7.97 -13.09 -10.93
N GLY A 127 7.62 -12.42 -12.03
CA GLY A 127 6.36 -12.69 -12.75
C GLY A 127 5.09 -12.10 -12.14
N THR A 128 5.06 -11.84 -10.82
CA THR A 128 3.87 -11.32 -10.11
C THR A 128 3.92 -9.80 -9.93
N GLY A 129 5.12 -9.22 -9.80
CA GLY A 129 5.31 -7.79 -9.59
C GLY A 129 5.62 -7.40 -8.15
N LEU A 130 5.19 -6.20 -7.73
CA LEU A 130 5.48 -5.65 -6.41
C LEU A 130 4.32 -5.95 -5.45
N ILE A 131 4.62 -6.66 -4.37
CA ILE A 131 3.65 -7.07 -3.34
C ILE A 131 3.80 -6.20 -2.10
N PHE A 132 2.68 -5.62 -1.66
CA PHE A 132 2.52 -4.89 -0.40
C PHE A 132 1.78 -5.83 0.57
N GLY A 133 2.52 -6.57 1.38
CA GLY A 133 1.97 -7.66 2.19
C GLY A 133 2.39 -7.61 3.64
N ASN A 134 1.88 -6.64 4.43
CA ASN A 134 2.02 -6.66 5.88
C ASN A 134 1.16 -7.75 6.54
N LEU A 135 0.23 -8.31 5.79
CA LEU A 135 -0.56 -9.46 6.17
C LEU A 135 -0.08 -10.68 5.39
N ARG A 136 -0.23 -11.84 6.00
CA ARG A 136 0.20 -13.12 5.42
C ARG A 136 -0.85 -13.68 4.46
N HIS A 137 -2.10 -13.53 4.80
CA HIS A 137 -3.27 -13.97 4.06
C HIS A 137 -4.33 -12.89 4.07
N GLY A 138 -5.18 -12.86 3.08
CA GLY A 138 -6.34 -11.98 3.03
C GLY A 138 -6.72 -11.59 1.61
N PRO A 139 -7.80 -10.83 1.45
CA PRO A 139 -8.15 -10.25 0.18
C PRO A 139 -7.06 -9.28 -0.28
N ALA A 140 -6.87 -9.18 -1.59
CA ALA A 140 -5.85 -8.32 -2.17
C ALA A 140 -6.39 -7.51 -3.35
N LEU A 141 -5.91 -6.30 -3.47
CA LEU A 141 -6.10 -5.46 -4.63
C LEU A 141 -4.97 -5.73 -5.62
N LYS A 142 -5.29 -6.31 -6.76
CA LYS A 142 -4.36 -6.46 -7.88
C LYS A 142 -4.55 -5.29 -8.83
N ILE A 143 -3.48 -4.55 -9.09
CA ILE A 143 -3.44 -3.39 -9.96
C ILE A 143 -2.43 -3.67 -11.05
N GLN A 144 -2.86 -3.58 -12.30
CA GLN A 144 -1.96 -3.56 -13.45
C GLN A 144 -1.92 -2.14 -14.00
N ALA A 145 -0.72 -1.62 -14.21
CA ALA A 145 -0.53 -0.26 -14.69
C ALA A 145 0.62 -0.19 -15.70
N ARG A 146 0.44 0.62 -16.74
CA ARG A 146 1.48 0.90 -17.74
C ARG A 146 2.27 2.13 -17.31
N VAL A 147 3.44 1.88 -16.72
CA VAL A 147 4.29 2.92 -16.17
C VAL A 147 5.53 3.05 -17.05
N LYS A 148 5.75 4.23 -17.63
CA LYS A 148 6.87 4.50 -18.56
C LYS A 148 6.95 3.46 -19.69
N GLY A 149 5.80 3.10 -20.28
CA GLY A 149 5.70 2.15 -21.39
C GLY A 149 5.83 0.66 -20.99
N ARG A 150 6.05 0.35 -19.72
CA ARG A 150 6.16 -1.04 -19.21
C ARG A 150 4.98 -1.40 -18.34
N GLU A 151 4.43 -2.58 -18.54
CA GLU A 151 3.42 -3.11 -17.63
C GLU A 151 4.05 -3.49 -16.29
N LYS A 152 3.39 -3.07 -15.22
CA LYS A 152 3.77 -3.38 -13.84
C LYS A 152 2.56 -3.83 -13.06
N THR A 153 2.72 -4.91 -12.31
CA THR A 153 1.70 -5.41 -11.40
C THR A 153 2.03 -5.02 -9.97
N TYR A 154 1.00 -4.56 -9.25
CA TYR A 154 1.06 -4.26 -7.84
C TYR A 154 -0.01 -5.06 -7.12
N ILE A 155 0.37 -5.74 -6.05
CA ILE A 155 -0.55 -6.48 -5.19
C ILE A 155 -0.54 -5.85 -3.81
N PHE A 156 -1.71 -5.44 -3.35
CA PHE A 156 -1.87 -4.75 -2.08
C PHE A 156 -2.84 -5.54 -1.20
N ILE A 157 -2.30 -6.24 -0.18
CA ILE A 157 -3.08 -7.11 0.70
C ILE A 157 -3.66 -6.26 1.82
N PHE A 158 -4.94 -6.46 2.12
CA PHE A 158 -5.68 -5.70 3.12
C PHE A 158 -6.51 -6.62 4.04
N PRO A 159 -6.96 -6.14 5.22
CA PRO A 159 -7.79 -6.92 6.11
C PRO A 159 -9.15 -7.24 5.48
N PRO A 160 -9.74 -8.43 5.72
CA PRO A 160 -11.07 -8.78 5.21
C PRO A 160 -12.17 -7.76 5.57
N ALA A 161 -12.06 -7.11 6.74
CA ALA A 161 -12.98 -6.09 7.17
C ALA A 161 -13.07 -4.88 6.21
N GLU A 162 -12.02 -4.63 5.44
CA GLU A 162 -11.91 -3.50 4.51
C GLU A 162 -12.34 -3.88 3.07
N GLN A 163 -12.74 -5.13 2.83
CA GLN A 163 -13.01 -5.64 1.48
C GLN A 163 -14.03 -4.78 0.72
N LYS A 164 -15.16 -4.45 1.35
CA LYS A 164 -16.19 -3.60 0.72
C LYS A 164 -15.68 -2.23 0.30
N ALA A 165 -14.79 -1.64 1.10
CA ALA A 165 -14.20 -0.33 0.78
C ALA A 165 -13.28 -0.43 -0.45
N TYR A 166 -12.50 -1.51 -0.57
CA TYR A 166 -11.63 -1.73 -1.74
C TYR A 166 -12.41 -2.17 -2.99
N GLU A 167 -13.53 -2.89 -2.84
CA GLU A 167 -14.45 -3.18 -3.95
C GLU A 167 -15.10 -1.89 -4.50
N ALA A 168 -15.52 -1.00 -3.62
CA ALA A 168 -16.03 0.32 -4.01
C ALA A 168 -14.94 1.15 -4.72
N PHE A 169 -13.70 1.10 -4.25
CA PHE A 169 -12.56 1.73 -4.92
C PHE A 169 -12.33 1.17 -6.33
N VAL A 170 -12.40 -0.15 -6.52
CA VAL A 170 -12.27 -0.78 -7.85
C VAL A 170 -13.38 -0.30 -8.78
N GLY A 171 -14.62 -0.21 -8.29
CA GLY A 171 -15.73 0.35 -9.04
C GLY A 171 -15.48 1.79 -9.50
N GLU A 172 -14.96 2.63 -8.61
CA GLU A 172 -14.60 4.02 -8.90
C GLU A 172 -13.47 4.12 -9.95
N VAL A 173 -12.43 3.30 -9.83
CA VAL A 173 -11.32 3.27 -10.80
C VAL A 173 -11.82 2.86 -12.17
N ARG A 174 -12.60 1.79 -12.27
CA ARG A 174 -13.16 1.31 -13.54
C ARG A 174 -14.03 2.37 -14.20
N TYR A 175 -14.87 3.03 -13.44
CA TYR A 175 -15.69 4.13 -13.93
C TYR A 175 -14.83 5.24 -14.54
N ARG A 176 -13.74 5.63 -13.90
CA ARG A 176 -12.84 6.70 -14.38
C ARG A 176 -11.98 6.28 -15.56
N THR A 177 -11.54 5.03 -15.62
CA THR A 177 -10.71 4.53 -16.73
C THR A 177 -11.53 4.27 -17.99
N SER A 178 -12.81 3.91 -17.87
CA SER A 178 -13.70 3.71 -19.02
C SER A 178 -14.09 5.00 -19.74
N TRP A 179 -13.87 6.19 -19.14
CA TRP A 179 -14.16 7.49 -19.76
C TRP A 179 -12.94 8.10 -20.46
N GLY A 180 -11.79 7.47 -20.37
CA GLY A 180 -10.53 7.92 -21.01
C GLY A 180 -10.15 7.15 -22.27
N SER A 181 -10.97 6.20 -22.68
CA SER A 181 -10.89 5.45 -23.93
C SER A 181 -12.04 5.88 -24.85
#